data_a0e0c2572f3ed66b9896b08d7958bedc
#
_entry.id   a0e0c2572f3ed66b9896b08d7958bedc
#
_cell.length_a   1.000
_cell.length_b   1.000
_cell.length_c   1.000
_cell.angle_alpha   90.00
_cell.angle_beta   90.00
_cell.angle_gamma   90.00
#
_symmetry.space_group_name_H-M   'P 1'
#
loop_
_entity.id
_entity.type
_entity.pdbx_description
1 polymer ?
#
loop_
_entity_poly.entity_id
_entity_poly.type
_entity_poly.pdbx_seq_one_letter_code
_entity_poly.pdbx_strand_id
1 'polypeptide(L)'
;RQRQMCIRDRFDRAWGTSSLRPDRIRQTLKHMHHSPMSALFASSRMARNTILISTCWGLVGLAYPLYNSFIPTYLKQMNHTGEANQSLSEQYRQLVIFAACGIPGSFFAAAAVELPVIGRRGTMAFFTLLTGIFLFLFTTATTNDAVLGWNCAVYLTQNAMYAVLYAITYEVFPAPQRGTGDGLAM
;
A
#
# COMPACT_ATOMS: atom_id res chain seq x y z
N ARG A 1 -0.14 7.46 47.09
CA ARG A 1 0.75 8.55 46.67
C ARG A 1 2.09 8.05 46.07
N GLN A 2 2.79 7.07 46.67
CA GLN A 2 4.06 6.55 46.15
C GLN A 2 3.92 5.86 44.76
N ARG A 3 2.84 5.12 44.49
CA ARG A 3 2.61 4.47 43.17
C ARG A 3 2.43 5.48 42.04
N GLN A 4 1.77 6.59 42.31
CA GLN A 4 1.60 7.64 41.27
C GLN A 4 2.91 8.37 40.99
N MET A 5 3.77 8.54 42.01
CA MET A 5 5.08 9.14 41.84
C MET A 5 6.02 8.26 40.99
N CYS A 6 6.02 6.93 41.20
CA CYS A 6 6.80 6.00 40.38
C CYS A 6 6.33 5.90 38.93
N ILE A 7 5.03 6.03 38.69
CA ILE A 7 4.47 6.04 37.32
C ILE A 7 4.87 7.31 36.60
N ARG A 8 4.79 8.46 37.27
CA ARG A 8 5.20 9.76 36.76
C ARG A 8 6.69 9.82 36.46
N ASP A 9 7.55 9.35 37.35
CA ASP A 9 9.00 9.25 37.15
C ASP A 9 9.38 8.31 35.99
N ARG A 10 8.59 7.27 35.75
CA ARG A 10 8.79 6.36 34.63
C ARG A 10 8.33 6.97 33.31
N PHE A 11 7.23 7.71 33.35
CA PHE A 11 6.71 8.47 32.23
C PHE A 11 7.65 9.60 31.85
N ASP A 12 8.13 10.40 32.82
CA ASP A 12 9.07 11.48 32.61
C ASP A 12 10.45 10.99 32.13
N ARG A 13 10.85 9.78 32.50
CA ARG A 13 12.06 9.10 31.94
C ARG A 13 11.85 8.54 30.53
N ALA A 14 10.67 8.03 30.24
CA ALA A 14 10.37 7.49 28.91
C ALA A 14 10.05 8.56 27.89
N TRP A 15 9.38 9.63 28.31
CA TRP A 15 8.88 10.70 27.44
C TRP A 15 9.51 12.05 27.71
N GLY A 16 10.50 12.12 28.61
CA GLY A 16 11.26 13.27 29.05
C GLY A 16 10.56 14.60 28.75
N THR A 17 10.13 15.32 29.80
CA THR A 17 9.69 16.70 29.62
C THR A 17 10.55 17.35 28.55
N SER A 18 9.92 17.82 27.49
CA SER A 18 10.52 18.42 26.30
C SER A 18 11.21 19.76 26.61
N SER A 19 12.14 19.76 27.56
CA SER A 19 13.19 20.74 27.53
C SER A 19 14.08 20.35 26.36
N LEU A 20 13.92 21.07 25.26
CA LEU A 20 14.79 21.04 24.09
C LEU A 20 16.23 21.30 24.55
N ARG A 21 16.88 20.27 25.12
CA ARG A 21 18.30 20.36 25.40
C ARG A 21 19.01 20.40 24.06
N PRO A 22 19.76 21.45 23.77
CA PRO A 22 20.50 21.59 22.52
C PRO A 22 21.42 20.39 22.27
N ASP A 23 21.84 19.68 23.32
CA ASP A 23 22.64 18.47 23.23
C ASP A 23 21.91 17.27 22.64
N ARG A 24 20.60 17.13 22.88
CA ARG A 24 19.78 16.06 22.23
C ARG A 24 19.55 16.36 20.76
N ILE A 25 19.28 17.62 20.44
CA ILE A 25 19.16 18.05 19.04
C ILE A 25 20.46 17.83 18.30
N ARG A 26 21.61 18.16 18.89
CA ARG A 26 22.93 17.89 18.32
C ARG A 26 23.23 16.38 18.18
N GLN A 27 22.85 15.57 19.14
CA GLN A 27 22.98 14.10 19.04
C GLN A 27 22.07 13.53 17.96
N THR A 28 20.83 13.96 17.89
CA THR A 28 19.89 13.55 16.83
C THR A 28 20.38 13.99 15.46
N LEU A 29 20.89 15.24 15.33
CA LEU A 29 21.51 15.74 14.10
C LEU A 29 22.80 14.98 13.72
N LYS A 30 23.63 14.60 14.69
CA LYS A 30 24.82 13.76 14.43
C LYS A 30 24.43 12.34 13.98
N HIS A 31 23.36 11.76 14.54
CA HIS A 31 22.83 10.48 14.07
C HIS A 31 22.17 10.58 12.69
N MET A 32 21.61 11.73 12.33
CA MET A 32 21.08 11.99 10.99
C MET A 32 22.19 12.22 9.94
N HIS A 33 23.39 12.59 10.35
CA HIS A 33 24.52 12.82 9.43
C HIS A 33 25.23 11.52 8.97
N HIS A 34 25.05 10.39 9.65
CA HIS A 34 25.38 9.07 9.07
C HIS A 34 24.29 8.77 8.04
N SER A 35 24.70 8.77 6.77
CA SER A 35 23.79 8.59 5.62
C SER A 35 22.77 7.48 5.93
N PRO A 36 21.48 7.81 6.09
CA PRO A 36 20.48 6.81 6.48
C PRO A 36 20.31 5.71 5.42
N MET A 37 20.76 5.99 4.20
CA MET A 37 20.81 5.01 3.11
C MET A 37 21.83 3.90 3.35
N SER A 38 23.03 4.20 3.88
CA SER A 38 24.02 3.15 4.16
C SER A 38 23.55 2.18 5.23
N ALA A 39 22.72 2.64 6.15
CA ALA A 39 22.14 1.81 7.20
C ALA A 39 21.09 0.81 6.67
N LEU A 40 20.38 1.13 5.58
CA LEU A 40 19.44 0.21 4.92
C LEU A 40 20.16 -0.98 4.25
N PHE A 41 21.41 -0.80 3.88
CA PHE A 41 22.26 -1.82 3.24
C PHE A 41 23.34 -2.39 4.17
N ALA A 42 23.37 -2.00 5.44
CA ALA A 42 24.39 -2.43 6.40
C ALA A 42 24.32 -3.92 6.73
N SER A 43 23.16 -4.56 6.62
CA SER A 43 22.99 -5.99 6.84
C SER A 43 22.44 -6.67 5.59
N SER A 44 22.96 -7.84 5.24
CA SER A 44 22.50 -8.64 4.09
C SER A 44 20.99 -8.94 4.14
N ARG A 45 20.44 -9.16 5.34
CA ARG A 45 18.99 -9.36 5.52
C ARG A 45 18.21 -8.09 5.25
N MET A 46 18.69 -6.95 5.73
CA MET A 46 18.07 -5.65 5.53
C MET A 46 18.09 -5.25 4.05
N ALA A 47 19.25 -5.37 3.41
CA ALA A 47 19.42 -5.10 1.98
C ALA A 47 18.45 -5.94 1.12
N ARG A 48 18.36 -7.24 1.38
CA ARG A 48 17.42 -8.12 0.67
C ARG A 48 15.97 -7.68 0.84
N ASN A 49 15.55 -7.35 2.07
CA ASN A 49 14.20 -6.89 2.35
C ASN A 49 13.89 -5.55 1.65
N THR A 50 14.83 -4.62 1.68
CA THR A 50 14.72 -3.32 1.00
C THR A 50 14.56 -3.51 -0.51
N ILE A 51 15.41 -4.34 -1.13
CA ILE A 51 15.34 -4.63 -2.57
C ILE A 51 13.99 -5.30 -2.92
N LEU A 52 13.54 -6.28 -2.14
CA LEU A 52 12.27 -6.95 -2.40
C LEU A 52 11.08 -5.99 -2.32
N ILE A 53 11.03 -5.14 -1.28
CA ILE A 53 9.95 -4.17 -1.12
C ILE A 53 9.98 -3.13 -2.24
N SER A 54 11.16 -2.56 -2.55
CA SER A 54 11.30 -1.59 -3.65
C SER A 54 10.91 -2.20 -5.00
N THR A 55 11.25 -3.48 -5.23
CA THR A 55 10.82 -4.19 -6.44
C THR A 55 9.30 -4.37 -6.48
N CYS A 56 8.68 -4.76 -5.36
CA CYS A 56 7.23 -4.86 -5.28
C CYS A 56 6.55 -3.52 -5.58
N TRP A 57 7.02 -2.42 -4.96
CA TRP A 57 6.50 -1.08 -5.22
C TRP A 57 6.70 -0.64 -6.66
N GLY A 58 7.88 -0.90 -7.24
CA GLY A 58 8.18 -0.59 -8.63
C GLY A 58 7.26 -1.33 -9.61
N LEU A 59 7.03 -2.63 -9.39
CA LEU A 59 6.13 -3.43 -10.23
C LEU A 59 4.67 -2.97 -10.12
N VAL A 60 4.21 -2.70 -8.90
CA VAL A 60 2.85 -2.21 -8.66
C VAL A 60 2.68 -0.80 -9.20
N GLY A 61 3.68 0.09 -8.99
CA GLY A 61 3.69 1.45 -9.51
C GLY A 61 3.73 1.52 -11.05
N LEU A 62 4.27 0.51 -11.71
CA LEU A 62 4.22 0.39 -13.17
C LEU A 62 2.86 -0.17 -13.63
N ALA A 63 2.40 -1.25 -13.01
CA ALA A 63 1.19 -1.96 -13.42
C ALA A 63 -0.08 -1.10 -13.25
N TYR A 64 -0.19 -0.36 -12.16
CA TYR A 64 -1.38 0.42 -11.85
C TYR A 64 -1.66 1.58 -12.82
N PRO A 65 -0.71 2.46 -13.15
CA PRO A 65 -0.94 3.51 -14.13
C PRO A 65 -1.19 2.96 -15.54
N LEU A 66 -0.49 1.89 -15.94
CA LEU A 66 -0.72 1.24 -17.22
C LEU A 66 -2.15 0.73 -17.32
N TYR A 67 -2.60 -0.02 -16.32
CA TYR A 67 -3.96 -0.54 -16.27
C TYR A 67 -5.00 0.58 -16.37
N ASN A 68 -4.89 1.62 -15.55
CA ASN A 68 -5.83 2.74 -15.55
C ASN A 68 -5.82 3.54 -16.87
N SER A 69 -4.68 3.65 -17.54
CA SER A 69 -4.57 4.33 -18.84
C SER A 69 -5.20 3.54 -19.98
N PHE A 70 -5.13 2.21 -19.91
CA PHE A 70 -5.70 1.34 -20.96
C PHE A 70 -7.19 1.07 -20.80
N ILE A 71 -7.75 1.12 -19.59
CA ILE A 71 -9.19 0.88 -19.35
C ILE A 71 -10.09 1.75 -20.22
N PRO A 72 -9.94 3.09 -20.28
CA PRO A 72 -10.82 3.93 -21.10
C PRO A 72 -10.74 3.59 -22.59
N THR A 73 -9.55 3.24 -23.07
CA THR A 73 -9.33 2.84 -24.47
C THR A 73 -9.97 1.50 -24.76
N TYR A 74 -9.84 0.53 -23.86
CA TYR A 74 -10.45 -0.78 -23.98
C TYR A 74 -11.98 -0.70 -23.99
N LEU A 75 -12.58 0.09 -23.09
CA LEU A 75 -14.01 0.33 -23.04
C LEU A 75 -14.55 0.98 -24.31
N LYS A 76 -13.80 1.93 -24.89
CA LYS A 76 -14.15 2.53 -26.19
C LYS A 76 -14.16 1.50 -27.31
N GLN A 77 -13.19 0.61 -27.34
CA GLN A 77 -13.05 -0.39 -28.39
C GLN A 77 -14.14 -1.47 -28.31
N MET A 78 -14.53 -1.86 -27.12
CA MET A 78 -15.67 -2.77 -26.89
C MET A 78 -16.98 -2.18 -27.35
N ASN A 79 -17.20 -0.88 -27.15
CA ASN A 79 -18.45 -0.19 -27.53
C ASN A 79 -18.56 0.09 -29.05
N HIS A 80 -17.49 -0.08 -29.84
CA HIS A 80 -17.57 0.04 -31.31
C HIS A 80 -18.42 -1.05 -31.98
N THR A 81 -18.84 -2.08 -31.25
CA THR A 81 -19.70 -3.15 -31.75
C THR A 81 -21.19 -2.87 -31.63
N GLY A 82 -21.63 -1.72 -31.10
CA GLY A 82 -23.05 -1.39 -31.09
C GLY A 82 -23.46 -0.30 -30.10
N GLU A 83 -23.19 0.88 -30.37
CA GLU A 83 -23.75 2.15 -29.96
C GLU A 83 -22.71 3.24 -29.71
N ALA A 84 -22.86 4.29 -30.50
CA ALA A 84 -21.93 5.39 -30.59
C ALA A 84 -21.83 6.20 -29.28
N ASN A 85 -20.60 6.66 -29.00
CA ASN A 85 -20.30 7.77 -28.09
C ASN A 85 -20.75 7.59 -26.63
N GLN A 86 -20.05 6.71 -25.88
CA GLN A 86 -20.08 6.93 -24.43
C GLN A 86 -19.59 8.34 -24.14
N SER A 87 -20.48 9.15 -23.58
CA SER A 87 -20.16 10.52 -23.21
C SER A 87 -19.04 10.48 -22.15
N LEU A 88 -18.17 11.47 -22.18
CA LEU A 88 -17.10 11.63 -21.17
C LEU A 88 -17.66 11.48 -19.75
N SER A 89 -18.88 11.93 -19.51
CA SER A 89 -19.57 11.81 -18.21
C SER A 89 -19.81 10.36 -17.78
N GLU A 90 -20.10 9.45 -18.70
CA GLU A 90 -20.28 8.03 -18.37
C GLU A 90 -18.98 7.32 -18.03
N GLN A 91 -17.88 7.68 -18.71
CA GLN A 91 -16.54 7.17 -18.36
C GLN A 91 -16.13 7.61 -16.95
N TYR A 92 -16.35 8.87 -16.60
CA TYR A 92 -16.09 9.36 -15.24
C TYR A 92 -16.98 8.70 -14.19
N ARG A 93 -18.25 8.46 -14.52
CA ARG A 93 -19.15 7.74 -13.63
C ARG A 93 -18.66 6.32 -13.33
N GLN A 94 -18.21 5.61 -14.34
CA GLN A 94 -17.64 4.26 -14.17
C GLN A 94 -16.38 4.28 -13.29
N LEU A 95 -15.47 5.24 -13.50
CA LEU A 95 -14.27 5.40 -12.68
C LEU A 95 -14.62 5.67 -11.20
N VAL A 96 -15.63 6.49 -10.93
CA VAL A 96 -16.11 6.74 -9.56
C VAL A 96 -16.70 5.47 -8.94
N ILE A 97 -17.47 4.69 -9.70
CA ILE A 97 -18.00 3.40 -9.23
C ILE A 97 -16.86 2.44 -8.87
N PHE A 98 -15.82 2.33 -9.73
CA PHE A 98 -14.67 1.47 -9.46
C PHE A 98 -13.92 1.90 -8.20
N ALA A 99 -13.68 3.20 -8.03
CA ALA A 99 -13.06 3.75 -6.83
C ALA A 99 -13.87 3.45 -5.57
N ALA A 100 -15.19 3.62 -5.63
CA ALA A 100 -16.08 3.30 -4.51
C ALA A 100 -16.08 1.80 -4.17
N CYS A 101 -16.07 0.92 -5.18
CA CYS A 101 -15.94 -0.53 -4.97
C CYS A 101 -14.61 -0.93 -4.31
N GLY A 102 -13.57 -0.12 -4.45
CA GLY A 102 -12.28 -0.35 -3.80
C GLY A 102 -12.30 -0.12 -2.28
N ILE A 103 -13.16 0.75 -1.77
CA ILE A 103 -13.21 1.11 -0.33
C ILE A 103 -13.39 -0.12 0.57
N PRO A 104 -14.39 -1.00 0.35
CA PRO A 104 -14.57 -2.19 1.16
C PRO A 104 -13.38 -3.15 1.11
N GLY A 105 -12.57 -3.12 0.05
CA GLY A 105 -11.35 -3.90 -0.07
C GLY A 105 -10.36 -3.66 1.07
N SER A 106 -10.21 -2.42 1.51
CA SER A 106 -9.34 -2.06 2.64
C SER A 106 -9.82 -2.69 3.96
N PHE A 107 -11.13 -2.76 4.19
CA PHE A 107 -11.71 -3.39 5.37
C PHE A 107 -11.50 -4.91 5.34
N PHE A 108 -11.67 -5.56 4.19
CA PHE A 108 -11.37 -6.97 4.02
C PHE A 108 -9.89 -7.27 4.25
N ALA A 109 -9.00 -6.39 3.80
CA ALA A 109 -7.57 -6.51 4.06
C ALA A 109 -7.25 -6.43 5.55
N ALA A 110 -7.82 -5.47 6.27
CA ALA A 110 -7.65 -5.31 7.70
C ALA A 110 -8.09 -6.58 8.46
N ALA A 111 -9.29 -7.08 8.16
CA ALA A 111 -9.80 -8.31 8.75
C ALA A 111 -8.94 -9.55 8.41
N ALA A 112 -8.46 -9.66 7.16
CA ALA A 112 -7.65 -10.80 6.73
C ALA A 112 -6.25 -10.81 7.37
N VAL A 113 -5.66 -9.63 7.62
CA VAL A 113 -4.35 -9.51 8.29
C VAL A 113 -4.40 -9.97 9.74
N GLU A 114 -5.54 -9.80 10.42
CA GLU A 114 -5.74 -10.23 11.80
C GLU A 114 -5.89 -11.76 11.95
N LEU A 115 -6.13 -12.49 10.86
CA LEU A 115 -6.23 -13.95 10.89
C LEU A 115 -4.86 -14.58 11.19
N PRO A 116 -4.70 -15.32 12.32
CA PRO A 116 -3.41 -15.86 12.75
C PRO A 116 -2.88 -16.97 11.82
N VAL A 117 -3.75 -17.56 11.01
CA VAL A 117 -3.40 -18.68 10.10
C VAL A 117 -2.69 -18.21 8.86
N ILE A 118 -3.10 -17.09 8.27
CA ILE A 118 -2.62 -16.61 6.95
C ILE A 118 -1.46 -15.64 7.14
N GLY A 119 -1.53 -14.78 8.16
CA GLY A 119 -0.55 -13.74 8.42
C GLY A 119 -0.45 -12.72 7.28
N ARG A 120 0.36 -11.70 7.46
CA ARG A 120 0.47 -10.58 6.50
C ARG A 120 1.00 -10.98 5.13
N ARG A 121 2.01 -11.86 5.09
CA ARG A 121 2.60 -12.34 3.83
C ARG A 121 1.63 -13.20 3.04
N GLY A 122 0.88 -14.06 3.72
CA GLY A 122 -0.13 -14.90 3.09
C GLY A 122 -1.30 -14.08 2.56
N THR A 123 -1.75 -13.08 3.30
CA THR A 123 -2.81 -12.15 2.88
C THR A 123 -2.40 -11.38 1.63
N MET A 124 -1.16 -10.89 1.57
CA MET A 124 -0.63 -10.22 0.38
C MET A 124 -0.62 -11.16 -0.84
N ALA A 125 -0.07 -12.36 -0.69
CA ALA A 125 -0.03 -13.35 -1.76
C ALA A 125 -1.44 -13.74 -2.25
N PHE A 126 -2.38 -13.92 -1.33
CA PHE A 126 -3.76 -14.25 -1.63
C PHE A 126 -4.45 -13.15 -2.45
N PHE A 127 -4.39 -11.89 -2.02
CA PHE A 127 -5.01 -10.79 -2.75
C PHE A 127 -4.32 -10.50 -4.08
N THR A 128 -3.00 -10.69 -4.18
CA THR A 128 -2.27 -10.57 -5.45
C THR A 128 -2.72 -11.63 -6.46
N LEU A 129 -2.85 -12.88 -6.03
CA LEU A 129 -3.32 -13.98 -6.86
C LEU A 129 -4.76 -13.75 -7.29
N LEU A 130 -5.62 -13.33 -6.37
CA LEU A 130 -7.03 -13.05 -6.64
C LEU A 130 -7.20 -11.89 -7.64
N THR A 131 -6.39 -10.84 -7.49
CA THR A 131 -6.35 -9.72 -8.45
C THR A 131 -5.95 -10.21 -9.85
N GLY A 132 -4.95 -11.07 -9.94
CA GLY A 132 -4.52 -11.67 -11.22
C GLY A 132 -5.64 -12.50 -11.88
N ILE A 133 -6.36 -13.30 -11.10
CA ILE A 133 -7.52 -14.09 -11.59
C ILE A 133 -8.62 -13.16 -12.11
N PHE A 134 -8.98 -12.14 -11.37
CA PHE A 134 -10.03 -11.20 -11.79
C PHE A 134 -9.63 -10.37 -13.01
N LEU A 135 -8.35 -9.99 -13.12
CA LEU A 135 -7.82 -9.37 -14.33
C LEU A 135 -7.94 -10.28 -15.55
N PHE A 136 -7.65 -11.56 -15.40
CA PHE A 136 -7.81 -12.51 -16.47
C PHE A 136 -9.28 -12.68 -16.87
N LEU A 137 -10.18 -12.82 -15.90
CA LEU A 137 -11.63 -12.88 -16.14
C LEU A 137 -12.16 -11.60 -16.80
N PHE A 138 -11.63 -10.44 -16.42
CA PHE A 138 -11.95 -9.17 -17.06
C PHE A 138 -11.64 -9.19 -18.58
N THR A 139 -10.51 -9.78 -19.00
CA THR A 139 -10.16 -9.86 -20.43
C THR A 139 -11.07 -10.79 -21.23
N THR A 140 -11.74 -11.73 -20.57
CA THR A 140 -12.70 -12.67 -21.23
C THR A 140 -14.13 -12.15 -21.25
N ALA A 141 -14.40 -11.04 -20.58
CA ALA A 141 -15.74 -10.45 -20.48
C ALA A 141 -16.18 -9.85 -21.84
N THR A 142 -17.33 -10.28 -22.34
CA THR A 142 -17.89 -9.81 -23.62
C THR A 142 -19.07 -8.87 -23.44
N THR A 143 -19.66 -8.81 -22.25
CA THR A 143 -20.83 -7.99 -21.93
C THR A 143 -20.42 -6.79 -21.08
N ASN A 144 -21.00 -5.61 -21.33
CA ASN A 144 -20.72 -4.38 -20.58
C ASN A 144 -20.89 -4.55 -19.06
N ASP A 145 -21.94 -5.24 -18.64
CA ASP A 145 -22.22 -5.49 -17.21
C ASP A 145 -21.16 -6.43 -16.59
N ALA A 146 -20.71 -7.43 -17.33
CA ALA A 146 -19.62 -8.32 -16.88
C ALA A 146 -18.31 -7.57 -16.77
N VAL A 147 -17.97 -6.71 -17.73
CA VAL A 147 -16.79 -5.83 -17.70
C VAL A 147 -16.82 -4.94 -16.45
N LEU A 148 -17.96 -4.33 -16.16
CA LEU A 148 -18.13 -3.47 -14.99
C LEU A 148 -17.99 -4.26 -13.69
N GLY A 149 -18.62 -5.43 -13.59
CA GLY A 149 -18.56 -6.31 -12.43
C GLY A 149 -17.13 -6.81 -12.14
N TRP A 150 -16.41 -7.30 -13.15
CA TRP A 150 -15.04 -7.76 -12.99
C TRP A 150 -14.07 -6.63 -12.64
N ASN A 151 -14.25 -5.42 -13.21
CA ASN A 151 -13.50 -4.26 -12.81
C ASN A 151 -13.70 -3.90 -11.33
N CYS A 152 -14.94 -3.90 -10.84
CA CYS A 152 -15.20 -3.67 -9.42
C CYS A 152 -14.47 -4.70 -8.53
N ALA A 153 -14.47 -5.97 -8.92
CA ALA A 153 -13.75 -7.02 -8.21
C ALA A 153 -12.22 -6.80 -8.22
N VAL A 154 -11.66 -6.38 -9.36
CA VAL A 154 -10.24 -6.01 -9.47
C VAL A 154 -9.91 -4.85 -8.54
N TYR A 155 -10.66 -3.77 -8.55
CA TYR A 155 -10.41 -2.61 -7.68
C TYR A 155 -10.53 -2.95 -6.20
N LEU A 156 -11.48 -3.81 -5.83
CA LEU A 156 -11.64 -4.29 -4.45
C LEU A 156 -10.40 -5.06 -3.98
N THR A 157 -9.96 -6.05 -4.75
CA THR A 157 -8.81 -6.90 -4.39
C THR A 157 -7.49 -6.15 -4.48
N GLN A 158 -7.36 -5.24 -5.43
CA GLN A 158 -6.18 -4.40 -5.60
C GLN A 158 -6.02 -3.42 -4.43
N ASN A 159 -7.09 -2.76 -3.98
CA ASN A 159 -7.05 -1.91 -2.78
C ASN A 159 -6.69 -2.72 -1.52
N ALA A 160 -7.22 -3.93 -1.40
CA ALA A 160 -6.84 -4.83 -0.31
C ALA A 160 -5.35 -5.17 -0.35
N MET A 161 -4.80 -5.50 -1.52
CA MET A 161 -3.37 -5.75 -1.72
C MET A 161 -2.51 -4.54 -1.35
N TYR A 162 -2.90 -3.34 -1.78
CA TYR A 162 -2.19 -2.10 -1.44
C TYR A 162 -2.17 -1.84 0.06
N ALA A 163 -3.31 -2.00 0.75
CA ALA A 163 -3.39 -1.80 2.20
C ALA A 163 -2.41 -2.71 2.95
N VAL A 164 -2.31 -3.98 2.53
CA VAL A 164 -1.37 -4.94 3.13
C VAL A 164 0.08 -4.60 2.79
N LEU A 165 0.36 -4.16 1.56
CA LEU A 165 1.71 -3.76 1.13
C LEU A 165 2.22 -2.57 1.96
N TYR A 166 1.39 -1.54 2.18
CA TYR A 166 1.70 -0.43 3.08
C TYR A 166 2.04 -0.92 4.50
N ALA A 167 1.19 -1.78 5.07
CA ALA A 167 1.40 -2.32 6.40
C ALA A 167 2.74 -3.07 6.52
N ILE A 168 3.07 -3.92 5.55
CA ILE A 168 4.34 -4.67 5.52
C ILE A 168 5.53 -3.72 5.38
N THR A 169 5.42 -2.68 4.54
CA THR A 169 6.51 -1.72 4.32
C THR A 169 6.88 -1.02 5.62
N TYR A 170 5.90 -0.54 6.38
CA TYR A 170 6.15 0.12 7.67
C TYR A 170 6.75 -0.79 8.74
N GLU A 171 6.53 -2.09 8.67
CA GLU A 171 7.02 -3.05 9.67
C GLU A 171 8.41 -3.58 9.39
N VAL A 172 8.75 -3.68 8.12
CA VAL A 172 10.06 -4.19 7.71
C VAL A 172 11.17 -3.23 8.06
N PHE A 173 10.90 -1.91 8.04
CA PHE A 173 11.90 -0.91 8.36
C PHE A 173 11.95 -0.59 9.87
N PRO A 174 13.16 -0.63 10.51
CA PRO A 174 13.34 -0.21 11.89
C PRO A 174 12.93 1.25 12.09
N ALA A 175 12.41 1.58 13.27
CA ALA A 175 11.88 2.90 13.60
C ALA A 175 12.77 4.11 13.17
N PRO A 176 14.11 4.09 13.38
CA PRO A 176 14.96 5.22 13.00
C PRO A 176 15.15 5.39 11.49
N GLN A 177 14.90 4.34 10.69
CA GLN A 177 15.14 4.34 9.24
C GLN A 177 13.85 4.24 8.43
N ARG A 178 12.70 4.18 9.11
CA ARG A 178 11.39 3.96 8.49
C ARG A 178 11.07 5.05 7.46
N GLY A 179 11.27 6.33 7.79
CA GLY A 179 10.99 7.42 6.88
C GLY A 179 11.85 7.41 5.61
N THR A 180 13.14 7.07 5.75
CA THR A 180 14.05 6.99 4.60
C THR A 180 13.80 5.72 3.77
N GLY A 181 13.53 4.59 4.45
CA GLY A 181 13.23 3.33 3.78
C GLY A 181 11.91 3.39 3.00
N ASP A 182 10.91 4.02 3.56
CA ASP A 182 9.60 4.24 2.95
C ASP A 182 9.70 5.18 1.73
N GLY A 183 10.36 6.33 1.89
CA GLY A 183 10.59 7.27 0.79
C GLY A 183 11.50 6.76 -0.33
N LEU A 184 12.33 5.72 -0.07
CA LEU A 184 13.13 5.05 -1.10
C LEU A 184 12.32 3.96 -1.82
N ALA A 185 11.41 3.31 -1.12
CA ALA A 185 10.65 2.18 -1.64
C ALA A 185 9.46 2.62 -2.51
N MET A 186 8.80 3.75 -2.19
CA MET A 186 7.69 4.35 -2.92
C MET A 186 8.15 5.29 -4.03
#